data_6dd8d9e2395553d84123219e6abca102
#
_entry.id   6dd8d9e2395553d84123219e6abca102
#
_cell.length_a   1.000
_cell.length_b   1.000
_cell.length_c   1.000
_cell.angle_alpha   90.00
_cell.angle_beta   90.00
_cell.angle_gamma   90.00
#
_symmetry.space_group_name_H-M   'P 1'
#
loop_
_entity.id
_entity.type
_entity.pdbx_description
1 polymer ?
#
loop_
_entity_poly.entity_id
_entity_poly.type
_entity_poly.pdbx_seq_one_letter_code
_entity_poly.pdbx_strand_id
1 'polypeptide(L)'
;MAEAPFPDRQTRLAFPNAKVNLGLQVRQRRPDGFHNIESLFVPIGWKDTLELEVPTEGSQNTLNAHGLTIPGPRSHNLIFKAHDLLSQAWEIPPVCFHLIKAIPMGAGLGGGSSDGAFALHMLNEHFNLGLTVQRLESLAAQLGSDCPFFIRNTPAHVSGRGEHIQPLQLRLDGWWIMV
;
A
#
# COMPACT_ATOMS: atom_id res chain seq x y z
N MET A 1 -34.90 -9.70 12.49
CA MET A 1 -34.09 -9.19 11.38
C MET A 1 -32.71 -8.92 11.97
N ALA A 2 -31.70 -9.67 11.57
CA ALA A 2 -30.34 -9.39 12.02
C ALA A 2 -29.90 -8.07 11.33
N GLU A 3 -29.44 -7.11 12.13
CA GLU A 3 -28.80 -5.89 11.59
C GLU A 3 -27.63 -6.31 10.69
N ALA A 4 -27.49 -5.66 9.55
CA ALA A 4 -26.36 -5.90 8.67
C ALA A 4 -25.05 -5.65 9.46
N PRO A 5 -24.07 -6.57 9.40
CA PRO A 5 -22.87 -6.51 10.26
C PRO A 5 -21.94 -5.32 9.96
N PHE A 6 -22.27 -4.46 8.99
CA PHE A 6 -21.43 -3.33 8.59
C PHE A 6 -22.20 -2.02 8.69
N PRO A 7 -21.57 -0.97 9.24
CA PRO A 7 -22.22 0.32 9.38
C PRO A 7 -22.52 0.92 8.00
N ASP A 8 -23.61 1.67 7.97
CA ASP A 8 -24.16 2.40 6.83
C ASP A 8 -23.09 3.17 6.05
N ARG A 9 -23.04 2.97 4.73
CA ARG A 9 -22.28 3.65 3.66
C ARG A 9 -21.32 4.75 4.11
N GLN A 10 -20.25 4.41 4.82
CA GLN A 10 -19.17 5.37 5.05
C GLN A 10 -18.09 5.17 3.99
N THR A 11 -18.02 6.10 3.06
CA THR A 11 -16.88 6.26 2.16
C THR A 11 -15.64 6.58 2.99
N ARG A 12 -14.53 5.87 2.72
CA ARG A 12 -13.23 6.19 3.32
C ARG A 12 -12.31 6.78 2.29
N LEU A 13 -11.59 7.82 2.69
CA LEU A 13 -10.63 8.52 1.85
C LEU A 13 -9.24 8.43 2.47
N ALA A 14 -8.23 8.12 1.65
CA ALA A 14 -6.84 8.08 2.03
C ALA A 14 -5.94 8.73 0.97
N PHE A 15 -4.72 9.07 1.36
CA PHE A 15 -3.74 9.74 0.50
C PHE A 15 -2.42 8.95 0.48
N PRO A 16 -2.34 7.85 -0.28
CA PRO A 16 -1.12 7.08 -0.43
C PRO A 16 0.03 7.94 -0.93
N ASN A 17 1.11 8.02 -0.18
CA ASN A 17 2.24 8.85 -0.51
C ASN A 17 3.39 8.05 -1.15
N ALA A 18 4.25 8.74 -1.88
CA ALA A 18 5.49 8.19 -2.40
C ALA A 18 6.57 8.05 -1.31
N LYS A 19 7.62 7.30 -1.63
CA LYS A 19 8.89 7.25 -0.87
C LYS A 19 10.07 7.57 -1.78
N VAL A 20 11.17 7.95 -1.18
CA VAL A 20 12.47 8.01 -1.83
C VAL A 20 13.47 7.11 -1.09
N ASN A 21 14.48 6.67 -1.81
CA ASN A 21 15.61 5.91 -1.28
C ASN A 21 16.80 6.84 -1.13
N LEU A 22 17.28 7.04 0.08
CA LEU A 22 18.52 7.77 0.32
C LEU A 22 19.67 6.76 0.49
N GLY A 23 20.67 6.84 -0.39
CA GLY A 23 21.83 5.97 -0.34
C GLY A 23 21.50 4.49 -0.60
N LEU A 24 20.79 4.17 -1.68
CA LEU A 24 20.52 2.80 -2.07
C LEU A 24 21.81 2.07 -2.46
N GLN A 25 22.20 1.09 -1.67
CA GLN A 25 23.32 0.20 -1.94
C GLN A 25 22.78 -1.18 -2.31
N VAL A 26 23.10 -1.65 -3.52
CA VAL A 26 22.86 -3.02 -3.93
C VAL A 26 24.05 -3.86 -3.49
N ARG A 27 23.81 -4.78 -2.56
CA ARG A 27 24.80 -5.65 -1.96
C ARG A 27 24.92 -6.97 -2.71
N GLN A 28 25.22 -8.03 -2.01
CA GLN A 28 25.41 -9.38 -2.54
C GLN A 28 24.14 -9.93 -3.20
N ARG A 29 24.32 -10.59 -4.36
CA ARG A 29 23.26 -11.40 -4.98
C ARG A 29 22.96 -12.64 -4.13
N ARG A 30 21.69 -12.89 -3.94
CA ARG A 30 21.18 -14.02 -3.15
C ARG A 30 20.96 -15.27 -4.01
N PRO A 31 20.90 -16.46 -3.41
CA PRO A 31 20.56 -17.70 -4.12
C PRO A 31 19.15 -17.68 -4.74
N ASP A 32 18.22 -16.88 -4.16
CA ASP A 32 16.85 -16.73 -4.65
C ASP A 32 16.74 -15.79 -5.87
N GLY A 33 17.89 -15.33 -6.41
CA GLY A 33 17.98 -14.44 -7.59
C GLY A 33 17.82 -12.96 -7.30
N PHE A 34 17.41 -12.57 -6.10
CA PHE A 34 17.33 -11.19 -5.64
C PHE A 34 18.70 -10.68 -5.16
N HIS A 35 18.75 -9.41 -4.81
CA HIS A 35 19.91 -8.78 -4.19
C HIS A 35 19.57 -8.32 -2.77
N ASN A 36 20.54 -8.43 -1.87
CA ASN A 36 20.46 -7.68 -0.63
C ASN A 36 20.64 -6.20 -0.95
N ILE A 37 19.77 -5.38 -0.40
CA ILE A 37 19.84 -3.93 -0.47
C ILE A 37 20.09 -3.36 0.93
N GLU A 38 20.59 -2.14 0.96
CA GLU A 38 20.67 -1.33 2.16
C GLU A 38 20.35 0.11 1.77
N SER A 39 19.34 0.69 2.41
CA SER A 39 18.84 2.01 2.05
C SER A 39 18.11 2.66 3.21
N LEU A 40 18.04 3.98 3.19
CA LEU A 40 17.10 4.72 4.01
C LEU A 40 15.86 5.06 3.19
N PHE A 41 14.72 4.49 3.56
CA PHE A 41 13.43 4.83 2.97
C PHE A 41 12.83 6.04 3.70
N VAL A 42 12.40 7.03 2.94
CA VAL A 42 11.80 8.26 3.47
C VAL A 42 10.49 8.53 2.76
N PRO A 43 9.35 8.63 3.49
CA PRO A 43 8.10 9.02 2.88
C PRO A 43 8.16 10.49 2.47
N ILE A 44 7.58 10.83 1.32
CA ILE A 44 7.52 12.20 0.80
C ILE A 44 6.09 12.63 0.52
N GLY A 45 5.87 13.94 0.39
CA GLY A 45 4.56 14.53 0.29
C GLY A 45 3.85 14.41 -1.08
N TRP A 46 4.42 13.70 -2.07
CA TRP A 46 3.74 13.41 -3.33
C TRP A 46 2.77 12.26 -3.14
N LYS A 47 1.48 12.47 -3.44
CA LYS A 47 0.41 11.56 -3.03
C LYS A 47 -0.52 11.22 -4.18
N ASP A 48 -1.01 10.01 -4.18
CA ASP A 48 -2.23 9.59 -4.85
C ASP A 48 -3.45 9.91 -3.97
N THR A 49 -4.65 9.73 -4.50
CA THR A 49 -5.89 9.79 -3.72
C THR A 49 -6.62 8.46 -3.91
N LEU A 50 -6.95 7.80 -2.82
CA LEU A 50 -7.64 6.52 -2.82
C LEU A 50 -8.90 6.61 -1.98
N GLU A 51 -10.04 6.25 -2.58
CA GLU A 51 -11.33 6.17 -1.92
C GLU A 51 -11.84 4.73 -1.97
N LEU A 52 -12.48 4.30 -0.90
CA LEU A 52 -13.14 3.02 -0.77
C LEU A 52 -14.64 3.22 -0.54
N GLU A 53 -15.45 2.56 -1.33
CA GLU A 53 -16.89 2.51 -1.20
C GLU A 53 -17.38 1.05 -1.19
N VAL A 54 -18.40 0.76 -0.37
CA VAL A 54 -19.11 -0.52 -0.43
C VAL A 54 -20.38 -0.33 -1.25
N PRO A 55 -20.45 -0.87 -2.48
CA PRO A 55 -21.61 -0.70 -3.32
C PRO A 55 -22.79 -1.50 -2.77
N THR A 56 -24.01 -0.99 -2.96
CA THR A 56 -25.26 -1.71 -2.60
C THR A 56 -25.53 -2.90 -3.49
N GLU A 57 -25.03 -2.86 -4.70
CA GLU A 57 -25.18 -3.91 -5.72
C GLU A 57 -23.81 -4.14 -6.37
N GLY A 58 -23.50 -5.38 -6.64
CA GLY A 58 -22.25 -5.78 -7.30
C GLY A 58 -21.73 -7.10 -6.77
N SER A 59 -21.19 -7.90 -7.68
CA SER A 59 -20.63 -9.22 -7.34
C SER A 59 -19.11 -9.27 -7.37
N GLN A 60 -18.44 -8.16 -7.73
CA GLN A 60 -17.00 -8.11 -7.92
C GLN A 60 -16.43 -6.77 -7.45
N ASN A 61 -15.18 -6.82 -6.99
CA ASN A 61 -14.41 -5.61 -6.75
C ASN A 61 -14.24 -4.79 -8.03
N THR A 62 -14.30 -3.47 -7.91
CA THR A 62 -14.05 -2.55 -9.02
C THR A 62 -12.98 -1.52 -8.65
N LEU A 63 -12.29 -0.98 -9.65
CA LEU A 63 -11.34 0.12 -9.51
C LEU A 63 -11.59 1.11 -10.65
N ASN A 64 -12.03 2.30 -10.28
CA ASN A 64 -12.17 3.44 -11.17
C ASN A 64 -10.90 4.30 -11.03
N ALA A 65 -9.98 4.16 -12.00
CA ALA A 65 -8.71 4.87 -11.95
C ALA A 65 -8.71 6.08 -12.91
N HIS A 66 -8.21 7.19 -12.43
CA HIS A 66 -8.00 8.44 -13.17
C HIS A 66 -6.55 8.92 -13.00
N GLY A 67 -6.12 9.85 -13.84
CA GLY A 67 -4.76 10.40 -13.82
C GLY A 67 -3.79 9.57 -14.63
N LEU A 68 -2.63 9.20 -14.07
CA LEU A 68 -1.62 8.44 -14.76
C LEU A 68 -2.06 7.00 -15.04
N THR A 69 -1.68 6.48 -16.19
CA THR A 69 -2.01 5.10 -16.59
C THR A 69 -1.36 4.09 -15.66
N ILE A 70 -2.15 3.11 -15.22
CA ILE A 70 -1.69 1.97 -14.43
C ILE A 70 -1.44 0.80 -15.39
N PRO A 71 -0.18 0.40 -15.61
CA PRO A 71 0.13 -0.69 -16.55
C PRO A 71 -0.20 -2.06 -15.98
N GLY A 72 -0.47 -3.01 -16.87
CA GLY A 72 -0.65 -4.42 -16.53
C GLY A 72 -2.10 -4.84 -16.26
N PRO A 73 -2.30 -6.15 -16.09
CA PRO A 73 -3.63 -6.69 -15.84
C PRO A 73 -4.11 -6.38 -14.41
N ARG A 74 -5.43 -6.39 -14.24
CA ARG A 74 -6.10 -6.19 -12.94
C ARG A 74 -5.53 -7.08 -11.82
N SER A 75 -5.22 -8.34 -12.12
CA SER A 75 -4.67 -9.31 -11.16
C SER A 75 -3.30 -8.92 -10.58
N HIS A 76 -2.60 -7.99 -11.20
CA HIS A 76 -1.32 -7.48 -10.70
C HIS A 76 -1.46 -6.23 -9.85
N ASN A 77 -2.63 -5.58 -9.85
CA ASN A 77 -2.85 -4.37 -9.06
C ASN A 77 -2.94 -4.72 -7.57
N LEU A 78 -2.11 -4.04 -6.75
CA LEU A 78 -1.97 -4.36 -5.33
C LEU A 78 -3.19 -3.95 -4.49
N ILE A 79 -4.04 -3.03 -4.97
CA ILE A 79 -5.31 -2.68 -4.33
C ILE A 79 -6.24 -3.90 -4.34
N PHE A 80 -6.39 -4.57 -5.50
CA PHE A 80 -7.20 -5.79 -5.59
C PHE A 80 -6.60 -6.93 -4.77
N LYS A 81 -5.27 -7.12 -4.85
CA LYS A 81 -4.60 -8.14 -4.06
C LYS A 81 -4.77 -7.93 -2.55
N ALA A 82 -4.83 -6.68 -2.09
CA ALA A 82 -5.09 -6.37 -0.69
C ALA A 82 -6.48 -6.85 -0.26
N HIS A 83 -7.51 -6.61 -1.06
CA HIS A 83 -8.85 -7.13 -0.79
C HIS A 83 -8.88 -8.66 -0.83
N ASP A 84 -8.34 -9.27 -1.89
CA ASP A 84 -8.33 -10.72 -2.08
C ASP A 84 -7.60 -11.43 -0.92
N LEU A 85 -6.49 -10.83 -0.43
CA LEU A 85 -5.72 -11.37 0.68
C LEU A 85 -6.52 -11.36 1.99
N LEU A 86 -7.25 -10.28 2.28
CA LEU A 86 -8.09 -10.20 3.47
C LEU A 86 -9.32 -11.10 3.36
N SER A 87 -9.92 -11.23 2.17
CA SER A 87 -11.09 -12.08 1.93
C SER A 87 -10.83 -13.57 2.11
N GLN A 88 -9.56 -14.00 2.19
CA GLN A 88 -9.22 -15.38 2.51
C GLN A 88 -9.49 -15.75 3.98
N ALA A 89 -9.52 -14.77 4.88
CA ALA A 89 -9.66 -14.98 6.32
C ALA A 89 -10.87 -14.28 6.94
N TRP A 90 -11.46 -13.31 6.23
CA TRP A 90 -12.62 -12.53 6.68
C TRP A 90 -13.66 -12.45 5.58
N GLU A 91 -14.94 -12.52 5.94
CA GLU A 91 -16.06 -12.29 5.01
C GLU A 91 -16.15 -10.80 4.67
N ILE A 92 -15.40 -10.37 3.67
CA ILE A 92 -15.40 -9.00 3.17
C ILE A 92 -16.21 -8.97 1.87
N PRO A 93 -17.26 -8.14 1.77
CA PRO A 93 -18.03 -8.00 0.55
C PRO A 93 -17.21 -7.35 -0.57
N PRO A 94 -17.67 -7.43 -1.82
CA PRO A 94 -17.08 -6.66 -2.90
C PRO A 94 -17.10 -5.16 -2.61
N VAL A 95 -16.02 -4.48 -3.00
CA VAL A 95 -15.83 -3.04 -2.81
C VAL A 95 -15.53 -2.33 -4.13
N CYS A 96 -15.81 -1.04 -4.17
CA CYS A 96 -15.38 -0.14 -5.24
C CYS A 96 -14.26 0.76 -4.73
N PHE A 97 -13.13 0.73 -5.39
CA PHE A 97 -12.07 1.70 -5.17
C PHE A 97 -12.10 2.77 -6.26
N HIS A 98 -11.85 4.03 -5.87
CA HIS A 98 -11.62 5.13 -6.79
C HIS A 98 -10.20 5.64 -6.55
N LEU A 99 -9.37 5.67 -7.59
CA LEU A 99 -7.97 6.08 -7.50
C LEU A 99 -7.68 7.25 -8.43
N ILE A 100 -7.14 8.34 -7.90
CA ILE A 100 -6.51 9.38 -8.70
C ILE A 100 -5.00 9.14 -8.62
N LYS A 101 -4.43 8.61 -9.70
CA LYS A 101 -3.01 8.28 -9.79
C LYS A 101 -2.19 9.49 -10.21
N ALA A 102 -1.39 10.01 -9.31
CA ALA A 102 -0.48 11.13 -9.52
C ALA A 102 1.00 10.71 -9.44
N ILE A 103 1.32 9.66 -8.66
CA ILE A 103 2.68 9.12 -8.52
C ILE A 103 3.01 8.25 -9.73
N PRO A 104 4.08 8.53 -10.49
CA PRO A 104 4.49 7.72 -11.65
C PRO A 104 4.77 6.27 -11.28
N MET A 105 4.28 5.34 -12.12
CA MET A 105 4.56 3.92 -11.99
C MET A 105 5.95 3.57 -12.53
N GLY A 106 6.67 2.68 -11.85
CA GLY A 106 7.99 2.22 -12.29
C GLY A 106 9.14 3.19 -12.04
N ALA A 107 8.89 4.33 -11.39
CA ALA A 107 9.90 5.36 -11.10
C ALA A 107 10.67 5.15 -9.78
N GLY A 108 10.56 3.97 -9.14
CA GLY A 108 11.21 3.72 -7.85
C GLY A 108 10.57 4.41 -6.64
N LEU A 109 9.46 5.13 -6.85
CA LEU A 109 8.76 5.92 -5.82
C LEU A 109 7.80 5.11 -4.93
N GLY A 110 7.61 3.83 -5.20
CA GLY A 110 6.78 2.94 -4.40
C GLY A 110 5.27 3.20 -4.47
N GLY A 111 4.77 3.99 -5.44
CA GLY A 111 3.36 4.41 -5.50
C GLY A 111 2.36 3.26 -5.50
N GLY A 112 2.58 2.21 -6.31
CA GLY A 112 1.69 1.04 -6.32
C GLY A 112 1.74 0.24 -5.00
N SER A 113 2.91 0.15 -4.35
CA SER A 113 3.06 -0.49 -3.04
C SER A 113 2.36 0.33 -1.95
N SER A 114 2.43 1.64 -2.05
CA SER A 114 1.68 2.56 -1.18
C SER A 114 0.18 2.36 -1.35
N ASP A 115 -0.34 2.37 -2.59
CA ASP A 115 -1.76 2.15 -2.87
C ASP A 115 -2.25 0.83 -2.23
N GLY A 116 -1.50 -0.27 -2.40
CA GLY A 116 -1.84 -1.57 -1.81
C GLY A 116 -1.81 -1.58 -0.28
N ALA A 117 -0.81 -0.96 0.34
CA ALA A 117 -0.70 -0.87 1.79
C ALA A 117 -1.83 0.00 2.40
N PHE A 118 -2.14 1.12 1.77
CA PHE A 118 -3.26 1.96 2.19
C PHE A 118 -4.60 1.25 1.99
N ALA A 119 -4.77 0.48 0.91
CA ALA A 119 -5.97 -0.35 0.75
C ALA A 119 -6.14 -1.36 1.90
N LEU A 120 -5.05 -2.02 2.37
CA LEU A 120 -5.10 -2.89 3.56
C LEU A 120 -5.56 -2.12 4.81
N HIS A 121 -5.03 -0.93 5.05
CA HIS A 121 -5.46 -0.08 6.16
C HIS A 121 -6.94 0.28 6.07
N MET A 122 -7.37 0.77 4.90
CA MET A 122 -8.76 1.20 4.68
C MET A 122 -9.74 0.05 4.90
N LEU A 123 -9.42 -1.15 4.38
CA LEU A 123 -10.25 -2.35 4.56
C LEU A 123 -10.29 -2.78 6.04
N ASN A 124 -9.14 -2.80 6.71
CA ASN A 124 -9.07 -3.11 8.15
C ASN A 124 -9.94 -2.18 8.99
N GLU A 125 -9.86 -0.87 8.72
CA GLU A 125 -10.64 0.13 9.46
C GLU A 125 -12.13 0.11 9.08
N HIS A 126 -12.43 -0.01 7.78
CA HIS A 126 -13.82 0.03 7.30
C HIS A 126 -14.64 -1.14 7.83
N PHE A 127 -14.06 -2.35 7.80
CA PHE A 127 -14.71 -3.57 8.25
C PHE A 127 -14.42 -3.91 9.71
N ASN A 128 -13.72 -3.02 10.45
CA ASN A 128 -13.39 -3.20 11.87
C ASN A 128 -12.71 -4.56 12.17
N LEU A 129 -11.75 -4.97 11.30
CA LEU A 129 -11.10 -6.28 11.39
C LEU A 129 -10.18 -6.41 12.63
N GLY A 130 -9.83 -5.30 13.28
CA GLY A 130 -9.02 -5.28 14.50
C GLY A 130 -7.56 -5.73 14.30
N LEU A 131 -7.03 -5.64 13.06
CA LEU A 131 -5.67 -6.06 12.76
C LEU A 131 -4.65 -5.09 13.35
N THR A 132 -3.67 -5.64 14.05
CA THR A 132 -2.55 -4.85 14.56
C THR A 132 -1.61 -4.42 13.44
N VAL A 133 -0.80 -3.38 13.68
CA VAL A 133 0.23 -2.91 12.75
C VAL A 133 1.15 -4.07 12.31
N GLN A 134 1.59 -4.91 13.24
CA GLN A 134 2.45 -6.06 12.95
C GLN A 134 1.76 -7.07 12.01
N ARG A 135 0.46 -7.29 12.21
CA ARG A 135 -0.32 -8.17 11.33
C ARG A 135 -0.49 -7.58 9.93
N LEU A 136 -0.76 -6.28 9.84
CA LEU A 136 -0.82 -5.57 8.58
C LEU A 136 0.53 -5.59 7.83
N GLU A 137 1.66 -5.40 8.52
CA GLU A 137 3.00 -5.54 7.93
C GLU A 137 3.23 -6.93 7.35
N SER A 138 2.83 -7.98 8.08
CA SER A 138 2.95 -9.36 7.61
C SER A 138 2.09 -9.66 6.38
N LEU A 139 0.91 -9.06 6.29
CA LEU A 139 0.04 -9.15 5.12
C LEU A 139 0.59 -8.32 3.96
N ALA A 140 1.06 -7.11 4.22
CA ALA A 140 1.66 -6.23 3.21
C ALA A 140 2.90 -6.86 2.56
N ALA A 141 3.70 -7.63 3.30
CA ALA A 141 4.86 -8.35 2.76
C ALA A 141 4.48 -9.39 1.70
N GLN A 142 3.25 -9.90 1.71
CA GLN A 142 2.73 -10.82 0.70
C GLN A 142 2.30 -10.08 -0.58
N LEU A 143 2.00 -8.78 -0.49
CA LEU A 143 1.66 -7.95 -1.64
C LEU A 143 2.90 -7.54 -2.44
N GLY A 144 3.96 -7.15 -1.73
CA GLY A 144 5.21 -6.70 -2.34
C GLY A 144 6.24 -6.24 -1.32
N SER A 145 7.52 -6.19 -1.73
CA SER A 145 8.65 -5.89 -0.84
C SER A 145 8.58 -4.51 -0.18
N ASP A 146 8.07 -3.50 -0.89
CA ASP A 146 7.98 -2.14 -0.36
C ASP A 146 6.69 -1.89 0.43
N CYS A 147 5.66 -2.76 0.32
CA CYS A 147 4.36 -2.54 0.97
C CYS A 147 4.43 -2.45 2.51
N PRO A 148 5.22 -3.27 3.23
CA PRO A 148 5.33 -3.17 4.68
C PRO A 148 5.82 -1.81 5.17
N PHE A 149 6.69 -1.13 4.41
CA PHE A 149 7.16 0.21 4.73
C PHE A 149 6.00 1.21 4.88
N PHE A 150 5.02 1.15 3.97
CA PHE A 150 3.88 2.08 3.96
C PHE A 150 2.85 1.79 5.05
N ILE A 151 2.93 0.64 5.73
CA ILE A 151 2.07 0.36 6.89
C ILE A 151 2.41 1.30 8.06
N ARG A 152 3.70 1.46 8.39
CA ARG A 152 4.14 2.46 9.39
C ARG A 152 4.32 3.84 8.80
N ASN A 153 4.74 3.89 7.56
CA ASN A 153 4.91 5.11 6.78
C ASN A 153 5.78 6.16 7.48
N THR A 154 6.87 5.74 8.07
CA THR A 154 7.86 6.57 8.77
C THR A 154 9.26 6.31 8.20
N PRO A 155 10.21 7.26 8.29
CA PRO A 155 11.59 7.01 7.87
C PRO A 155 12.12 5.72 8.50
N ALA A 156 12.79 4.90 7.69
CA ALA A 156 13.28 3.61 8.14
C ALA A 156 14.59 3.21 7.44
N HIS A 157 15.48 2.54 8.17
CA HIS A 157 16.56 1.77 7.57
C HIS A 157 15.98 0.45 7.05
N VAL A 158 16.23 0.19 5.79
CA VAL A 158 15.70 -0.98 5.09
C VAL A 158 16.85 -1.83 4.58
N SER A 159 16.80 -3.14 4.86
CA SER A 159 17.81 -4.09 4.44
C SER A 159 17.19 -5.42 3.99
N GLY A 160 18.04 -6.40 3.61
CA GLY A 160 17.57 -7.63 2.98
C GLY A 160 17.11 -7.37 1.56
N ARG A 161 15.93 -7.86 1.15
CA ARG A 161 15.28 -7.51 -0.13
C ARG A 161 14.37 -6.28 -0.04
N GLY A 162 14.27 -5.69 1.17
CA GLY A 162 13.30 -4.67 1.56
C GLY A 162 12.41 -5.10 2.74
N GLU A 163 12.54 -6.34 3.21
CA GLU A 163 11.71 -6.92 4.28
C GLU A 163 12.15 -6.56 5.70
N HIS A 164 13.42 -6.23 5.89
CA HIS A 164 13.91 -5.80 7.21
C HIS A 164 13.78 -4.28 7.33
N ILE A 165 12.74 -3.85 8.01
CA ILE A 165 12.39 -2.43 8.17
C ILE A 165 12.59 -2.03 9.63
N GLN A 166 13.58 -1.16 9.88
CA GLN A 166 13.87 -0.60 11.19
C GLN A 166 13.48 0.89 11.19
N PRO A 167 12.39 1.28 11.86
CA PRO A 167 11.98 2.67 11.94
C PRO A 167 13.06 3.56 12.56
N LEU A 168 13.21 4.76 12.04
CA LEU A 168 14.17 5.75 12.54
C LEU A 168 13.46 7.03 12.94
N GLN A 169 13.93 7.63 14.04
CA GLN A 169 13.55 8.99 14.40
C GLN A 169 14.39 9.97 13.59
N LEU A 170 13.99 10.21 12.35
CA LEU A 170 14.67 11.12 11.44
C LEU A 170 13.71 12.21 11.01
N ARG A 171 14.16 13.45 11.16
CA ARG A 171 13.50 14.62 10.60
C ARG A 171 14.42 15.22 9.55
N LEU A 172 13.93 15.33 8.32
CA LEU A 172 14.61 15.97 7.21
C LEU A 172 13.88 17.26 6.89
N ASP A 173 14.46 18.38 7.30
CA ASP A 173 13.92 19.70 7.00
C ASP A 173 14.43 20.13 5.63
N GLY A 174 13.52 20.59 4.76
CA GLY A 174 13.86 21.07 3.43
C GLY A 174 12.83 20.71 2.36
N TRP A 175 13.18 21.01 1.11
CA TRP A 175 12.39 20.72 -0.08
C TRP A 175 12.97 19.54 -0.83
N TRP A 176 12.10 18.68 -1.33
CA TRP A 176 12.48 17.60 -2.23
C TRP A 176 12.31 18.06 -3.67
N ILE A 177 13.40 18.05 -4.43
CA ILE A 177 13.37 18.29 -5.87
C ILE A 177 13.67 16.94 -6.54
N MET A 178 12.72 16.46 -7.34
CA MET A 178 12.88 15.24 -8.14
C MET A 178 13.02 15.61 -9.61
N VAL A 179 14.04 15.03 -10.25
CA VAL A 179 14.38 15.26 -11.64
C VAL A 179 14.24 13.99 -12.44
#